data_12d47871f8746c39dda1b1b4b2f95892
#
_entry.id   12d47871f8746c39dda1b1b4b2f95892
#
_cell.length_a   1.000
_cell.length_b   1.000
_cell.length_c   1.000
_cell.angle_alpha   90.00
_cell.angle_beta   90.00
_cell.angle_gamma   90.00
#
_symmetry.space_group_name_H-M   'P 1'
#
loop_
_entity.id
_entity.type
_entity.pdbx_description
1 polymer ?
#
loop_
_entity_poly.entity_id
_entity_poly.type
_entity_poly.pdbx_seq_one_letter_code
_entity_poly.pdbx_strand_id
1 'polypeptide(L)'
;MKLARPDIFHPRIVLAGCPQQVAGDGDDAGLVAALGQRGLHARWLSWDDPEVGGADLVILRATHDYAGRLDEFLAWTAGVANLLNAPAVVAWNADRRYLGDLAHRGVPTVPGEVFGPGDRVRLPRTGDVFVGPAIGGRTRLCADNADRSAAAAYVAELHSAGHSVFVQPGGPAAETALVFLGGEPSHAFTSTADALVADEPDFEIWDVGSAALAAAAAQVGIHTTELLYARAHVVSDPPRLRELQLVDPSLGWRRLDASTRDLAQREFALRVESALERLGLGPLSQRDSH
;
A
#
# COMPACT_ATOMS: atom_id res chain seq x y z
N MET A 1 43.19 2.97 28.96
CA MET A 1 41.80 2.65 29.33
C MET A 1 40.99 2.69 28.01
N LYS A 2 40.60 1.52 27.45
CA LYS A 2 39.67 1.48 26.33
C LYS A 2 38.28 1.78 26.91
N LEU A 3 37.70 2.94 26.57
CA LEU A 3 36.31 3.21 26.84
C LEU A 3 35.51 2.16 26.05
N ALA A 4 34.80 1.30 26.76
CA ALA A 4 33.83 0.40 26.15
C ALA A 4 32.80 1.30 25.43
N ARG A 5 32.66 1.15 24.10
CA ARG A 5 31.55 1.74 23.40
C ARG A 5 30.27 1.09 23.96
N PRO A 6 29.24 1.85 24.32
CA PRO A 6 27.98 1.24 24.68
C PRO A 6 27.55 0.30 23.53
N ASP A 7 27.05 -0.88 23.87
CA ASP A 7 26.45 -1.78 22.86
C ASP A 7 25.28 -1.07 22.23
N ILE A 8 25.50 -0.57 21.01
CA ILE A 8 24.45 0.08 20.23
C ILE A 8 23.56 -1.04 19.70
N PHE A 9 22.29 -1.00 20.07
CA PHE A 9 21.30 -1.94 19.54
C PHE A 9 21.04 -1.63 18.05
N HIS A 10 21.17 -2.66 17.22
CA HIS A 10 20.86 -2.61 15.80
C HIS A 10 19.62 -3.48 15.55
N PRO A 11 18.43 -2.88 15.32
CA PRO A 11 17.24 -3.65 15.06
C PRO A 11 17.37 -4.45 13.76
N ARG A 12 16.88 -5.69 13.79
CA ARG A 12 16.78 -6.55 12.61
C ARG A 12 15.53 -6.16 11.83
N ILE A 13 15.71 -5.51 10.69
CA ILE A 13 14.64 -5.03 9.84
C ILE A 13 14.46 -6.00 8.67
N VAL A 14 13.21 -6.41 8.43
CA VAL A 14 12.84 -7.23 7.29
C VAL A 14 11.96 -6.42 6.36
N LEU A 15 12.34 -6.37 5.08
CA LEU A 15 11.48 -5.98 3.99
C LEU A 15 10.80 -7.27 3.49
N ALA A 16 9.49 -7.39 3.72
CA ALA A 16 8.76 -8.61 3.40
C ALA A 16 8.28 -8.61 1.95
N GLY A 17 8.57 -9.69 1.24
CA GLY A 17 8.06 -9.97 -0.09
C GLY A 17 7.35 -11.32 -0.16
N CYS A 18 6.88 -11.71 -1.34
CA CYS A 18 6.30 -13.03 -1.57
C CYS A 18 7.37 -14.06 -1.95
N PRO A 19 7.11 -15.37 -1.74
CA PRO A 19 8.11 -16.42 -2.03
C PRO A 19 8.63 -16.42 -3.47
N GLN A 20 7.77 -16.07 -4.43
CA GLN A 20 8.10 -16.10 -5.86
C GLN A 20 8.97 -14.92 -6.28
N GLN A 21 8.90 -13.80 -5.54
CA GLN A 21 9.58 -12.56 -5.88
C GLN A 21 9.89 -11.74 -4.63
N VAL A 22 10.80 -12.26 -3.81
CA VAL A 22 11.08 -11.74 -2.46
C VAL A 22 11.43 -10.24 -2.43
N ALA A 23 12.22 -9.76 -3.40
CA ALA A 23 12.61 -8.35 -3.49
C ALA A 23 11.73 -7.52 -4.45
N GLY A 24 10.57 -8.04 -4.83
CA GLY A 24 9.65 -7.37 -5.75
C GLY A 24 10.18 -7.27 -7.18
N ASP A 25 9.57 -6.38 -7.95
CA ASP A 25 9.84 -6.18 -9.39
C ASP A 25 11.01 -5.22 -9.66
N GLY A 26 11.75 -4.83 -8.63
CA GLY A 26 12.89 -3.91 -8.68
C GLY A 26 12.54 -2.43 -8.45
N ASP A 27 11.27 -2.08 -8.21
CA ASP A 27 10.91 -0.71 -7.81
C ASP A 27 11.63 -0.32 -6.51
N ASP A 28 11.71 -1.24 -5.57
CA ASP A 28 12.33 -1.07 -4.26
C ASP A 28 13.86 -1.36 -4.20
N ALA A 29 14.53 -1.49 -5.34
CA ALA A 29 15.94 -1.93 -5.40
C ALA A 29 16.91 -1.07 -4.57
N GLY A 30 16.64 0.21 -4.37
CA GLY A 30 17.47 1.14 -3.59
C GLY A 30 17.22 1.13 -2.07
N LEU A 31 16.14 0.51 -1.58
CA LEU A 31 15.71 0.64 -0.19
C LEU A 31 16.72 0.13 0.83
N VAL A 32 17.29 -1.05 0.60
CA VAL A 32 18.30 -1.61 1.52
C VAL A 32 19.50 -0.67 1.64
N ALA A 33 19.94 -0.07 0.54
CA ALA A 33 21.04 0.89 0.55
C ALA A 33 20.67 2.18 1.28
N ALA A 34 19.47 2.73 1.04
CA ALA A 34 18.99 3.94 1.68
C ALA A 34 18.84 3.77 3.22
N LEU A 35 18.31 2.63 3.67
CA LEU A 35 18.26 2.25 5.08
C LEU A 35 19.67 2.12 5.66
N GLY A 36 20.57 1.43 4.94
CA GLY A 36 21.97 1.23 5.36
C GLY A 36 22.75 2.54 5.53
N GLN A 37 22.48 3.57 4.73
CA GLN A 37 23.08 4.92 4.88
C GLN A 37 22.71 5.59 6.20
N ARG A 38 21.62 5.18 6.84
CA ARG A 38 21.20 5.62 8.20
C ARG A 38 21.60 4.64 9.30
N GLY A 39 22.41 3.62 8.99
CA GLY A 39 22.77 2.60 9.95
C GLY A 39 21.67 1.57 10.24
N LEU A 40 20.60 1.56 9.43
CA LEU A 40 19.50 0.62 9.56
C LEU A 40 19.76 -0.59 8.66
N HIS A 41 20.01 -1.73 9.26
CA HIS A 41 20.35 -2.96 8.53
C HIS A 41 19.10 -3.74 8.18
N ALA A 42 18.62 -3.59 6.94
CA ALA A 42 17.48 -4.30 6.42
C ALA A 42 17.88 -5.43 5.47
N ARG A 43 17.07 -6.48 5.43
CA ARG A 43 17.18 -7.56 4.44
C ARG A 43 15.81 -7.95 3.90
N TRP A 44 15.81 -8.52 2.72
CA TRP A 44 14.62 -9.11 2.12
C TRP A 44 14.41 -10.53 2.62
N LEU A 45 13.19 -10.85 3.03
CA LEU A 45 12.72 -12.21 3.28
C LEU A 45 11.32 -12.40 2.71
N SER A 46 10.96 -13.63 2.39
CA SER A 46 9.56 -13.95 2.13
C SER A 46 8.76 -13.79 3.43
N TRP A 47 7.53 -13.26 3.33
CA TRP A 47 6.69 -13.06 4.52
C TRP A 47 6.40 -14.37 5.28
N ASP A 48 6.40 -15.51 4.60
CA ASP A 48 6.19 -16.84 5.18
C ASP A 48 7.51 -17.55 5.56
N ASP A 49 8.66 -16.87 5.47
CA ASP A 49 9.93 -17.42 5.94
C ASP A 49 9.95 -17.45 7.48
N PRO A 50 10.29 -18.60 8.12
CA PRO A 50 10.36 -18.70 9.58
C PRO A 50 11.31 -17.69 10.24
N GLU A 51 12.34 -17.23 9.53
CA GLU A 51 13.30 -16.24 10.05
C GLU A 51 12.67 -14.86 10.29
N VAL A 52 11.53 -14.56 9.66
CA VAL A 52 10.79 -13.29 9.87
C VAL A 52 10.32 -13.17 11.32
N GLY A 53 9.98 -14.28 11.97
CA GLY A 53 9.61 -14.30 13.40
C GLY A 53 10.70 -13.78 14.34
N GLY A 54 11.96 -13.73 13.87
CA GLY A 54 13.07 -13.14 14.60
C GLY A 54 13.31 -11.66 14.33
N ALA A 55 12.55 -11.01 13.46
CA ALA A 55 12.71 -9.59 13.13
C ALA A 55 12.24 -8.69 14.28
N ASP A 56 12.95 -7.58 14.48
CA ASP A 56 12.53 -6.53 15.41
C ASP A 56 11.53 -5.57 14.75
N LEU A 57 11.56 -5.45 13.40
CA LEU A 57 10.64 -4.67 12.59
C LEU A 57 10.41 -5.35 11.23
N VAL A 58 9.16 -5.41 10.79
CA VAL A 58 8.79 -5.90 9.45
C VAL A 58 8.07 -4.79 8.68
N ILE A 59 8.41 -4.65 7.40
CA ILE A 59 7.83 -3.68 6.47
C ILE A 59 7.36 -4.44 5.23
N LEU A 60 6.06 -4.36 4.91
CA LEU A 60 5.49 -5.00 3.71
C LEU A 60 5.87 -4.21 2.47
N ARG A 61 6.46 -4.88 1.44
CA ARG A 61 6.86 -4.19 0.21
C ARG A 61 6.50 -4.91 -1.08
N ALA A 62 6.50 -6.24 -1.08
CA ALA A 62 6.27 -7.03 -2.28
C ALA A 62 5.45 -8.29 -1.98
N THR A 63 4.42 -8.16 -1.15
CA THR A 63 3.60 -9.26 -0.63
C THR A 63 2.35 -9.54 -1.49
N HIS A 64 2.39 -9.21 -2.77
CA HIS A 64 1.25 -9.21 -3.70
C HIS A 64 0.52 -10.56 -3.87
N ASP A 65 1.07 -11.66 -3.35
CA ASP A 65 0.43 -12.98 -3.31
C ASP A 65 -0.58 -13.13 -2.16
N TYR A 66 -0.65 -12.16 -1.23
CA TYR A 66 -1.51 -12.22 -0.05
C TYR A 66 -2.99 -12.42 -0.41
N ALA A 67 -3.44 -11.93 -1.55
CA ALA A 67 -4.83 -12.06 -1.97
C ALA A 67 -5.26 -13.53 -2.18
N GLY A 68 -4.34 -14.40 -2.58
CA GLY A 68 -4.57 -15.84 -2.72
C GLY A 68 -4.41 -16.64 -1.42
N ARG A 69 -3.88 -16.01 -0.36
CA ARG A 69 -3.57 -16.62 0.94
C ARG A 69 -4.01 -15.72 2.09
N LEU A 70 -5.15 -15.03 1.95
CA LEU A 70 -5.55 -13.94 2.82
C LEU A 70 -5.60 -14.31 4.31
N ASP A 71 -6.28 -15.40 4.65
CA ASP A 71 -6.43 -15.81 6.06
C ASP A 71 -5.08 -16.11 6.70
N GLU A 72 -4.20 -16.77 5.97
CA GLU A 72 -2.84 -17.07 6.40
C GLU A 72 -2.01 -15.79 6.58
N PHE A 73 -2.09 -14.88 5.60
CA PHE A 73 -1.39 -13.61 5.64
C PHE A 73 -1.86 -12.72 6.80
N LEU A 74 -3.17 -12.62 7.03
CA LEU A 74 -3.72 -11.84 8.14
C LEU A 74 -3.36 -12.46 9.50
N ALA A 75 -3.40 -13.78 9.63
CA ALA A 75 -2.95 -14.47 10.84
C ALA A 75 -1.46 -14.22 11.10
N TRP A 76 -0.62 -14.27 10.04
CA TRP A 76 0.79 -13.97 10.15
C TRP A 76 1.04 -12.51 10.56
N THR A 77 0.39 -11.53 9.90
CA THR A 77 0.56 -10.10 10.25
C THR A 77 0.18 -9.81 11.70
N ALA A 78 -0.87 -10.47 12.23
CA ALA A 78 -1.29 -10.34 13.61
C ALA A 78 -0.26 -10.93 14.62
N GLY A 79 0.57 -11.87 14.17
CA GLY A 79 1.64 -12.48 14.96
C GLY A 79 2.98 -11.71 14.91
N VAL A 80 3.15 -10.75 14.01
CA VAL A 80 4.36 -9.94 13.88
C VAL A 80 4.41 -8.90 15.00
N ALA A 81 5.51 -8.88 15.76
CA ALA A 81 5.65 -8.00 16.93
C ALA A 81 5.55 -6.50 16.55
N ASN A 82 6.23 -6.10 15.49
CA ASN A 82 6.21 -4.73 14.98
C ASN A 82 6.11 -4.77 13.46
N LEU A 83 4.95 -4.42 12.93
CA LEU A 83 4.65 -4.35 11.49
C LEU A 83 4.34 -2.91 11.08
N LEU A 84 4.89 -2.45 9.99
CA LEU A 84 4.53 -1.21 9.30
C LEU A 84 4.02 -1.53 7.87
N ASN A 85 2.82 -1.11 7.49
CA ASN A 85 1.78 -0.50 8.32
C ASN A 85 1.20 -1.52 9.31
N ALA A 86 0.61 -1.04 10.41
CA ALA A 86 0.12 -1.91 11.49
C ALA A 86 -0.88 -2.99 11.03
N PRO A 87 -0.98 -4.16 11.71
CA PRO A 87 -1.87 -5.26 11.32
C PRO A 87 -3.32 -4.84 11.13
N ALA A 88 -3.83 -3.92 11.97
CA ALA A 88 -5.20 -3.39 11.83
C ALA A 88 -5.41 -2.62 10.51
N VAL A 89 -4.38 -1.87 10.05
CA VAL A 89 -4.39 -1.19 8.75
C VAL A 89 -4.44 -2.21 7.63
N VAL A 90 -3.62 -3.24 7.70
CA VAL A 90 -3.53 -4.31 6.70
C VAL A 90 -4.88 -5.04 6.59
N ALA A 91 -5.44 -5.48 7.70
CA ALA A 91 -6.71 -6.20 7.73
C ALA A 91 -7.86 -5.37 7.15
N TRP A 92 -7.92 -4.08 7.48
CA TRP A 92 -8.96 -3.18 6.97
C TRP A 92 -8.78 -2.86 5.49
N ASN A 93 -7.56 -2.56 5.05
CA ASN A 93 -7.30 -2.10 3.68
C ASN A 93 -7.22 -3.24 2.65
N ALA A 94 -7.09 -4.50 3.09
CA ALA A 94 -7.06 -5.65 2.19
C ALA A 94 -8.36 -5.85 1.40
N ASP A 95 -9.50 -5.44 1.94
CA ASP A 95 -10.84 -5.56 1.32
C ASP A 95 -11.33 -4.19 0.82
N ARG A 96 -11.70 -4.07 -0.45
CA ARG A 96 -12.15 -2.83 -1.11
C ARG A 96 -13.43 -2.23 -0.51
N ARG A 97 -14.11 -2.91 0.42
CA ARG A 97 -15.19 -2.33 1.23
C ARG A 97 -14.74 -1.13 2.05
N TYR A 98 -13.42 -0.97 2.29
CA TYR A 98 -12.86 0.23 2.95
C TYR A 98 -13.25 1.54 2.25
N LEU A 99 -13.50 1.52 0.93
CA LEU A 99 -13.96 2.72 0.20
C LEU A 99 -15.31 3.23 0.70
N GLY A 100 -16.20 2.33 1.11
CA GLY A 100 -17.45 2.68 1.77
C GLY A 100 -17.23 3.35 3.11
N ASP A 101 -16.30 2.85 3.92
CA ASP A 101 -15.96 3.46 5.22
C ASP A 101 -15.39 4.87 5.05
N LEU A 102 -14.52 5.07 4.04
CA LEU A 102 -13.97 6.38 3.71
C LEU A 102 -15.07 7.34 3.24
N ALA A 103 -16.00 6.89 2.39
CA ALA A 103 -17.13 7.70 1.94
C ALA A 103 -18.03 8.13 3.12
N HIS A 104 -18.32 7.23 4.05
CA HIS A 104 -19.08 7.53 5.27
C HIS A 104 -18.37 8.55 6.18
N ARG A 105 -17.06 8.65 6.10
CA ARG A 105 -16.24 9.66 6.80
C ARG A 105 -16.09 10.98 6.04
N GLY A 106 -16.78 11.12 4.90
CA GLY A 106 -16.82 12.35 4.12
C GLY A 106 -15.71 12.48 3.07
N VAL A 107 -14.90 11.44 2.84
CA VAL A 107 -13.92 11.45 1.75
C VAL A 107 -14.67 11.36 0.41
N PRO A 108 -14.45 12.27 -0.53
CA PRO A 108 -15.04 12.15 -1.86
C PRO A 108 -14.45 10.93 -2.59
N THR A 109 -15.23 9.88 -2.74
CA THR A 109 -14.81 8.64 -3.39
C THR A 109 -15.53 8.42 -4.73
N VAL A 110 -14.90 7.70 -5.65
CA VAL A 110 -15.59 7.09 -6.77
C VAL A 110 -16.40 5.92 -6.20
N PRO A 111 -17.74 5.89 -6.34
CA PRO A 111 -18.55 4.83 -5.76
C PRO A 111 -18.18 3.48 -6.37
N GLY A 112 -18.07 2.46 -5.53
CA GLY A 112 -17.85 1.08 -5.94
C GLY A 112 -18.77 0.14 -5.20
N GLU A 113 -19.04 -1.02 -5.76
CA GLU A 113 -19.94 -2.03 -5.19
C GLU A 113 -19.25 -3.39 -5.13
N VAL A 114 -19.40 -4.09 -4.00
CA VAL A 114 -18.88 -5.44 -3.81
C VAL A 114 -20.03 -6.45 -3.86
N PHE A 115 -19.86 -7.47 -4.71
CA PHE A 115 -20.80 -8.57 -4.89
C PHE A 115 -20.16 -9.87 -4.38
N GLY A 116 -20.85 -10.57 -3.48
CA GLY A 116 -20.43 -11.86 -2.98
C GLY A 116 -20.56 -12.98 -4.02
N PRO A 117 -19.93 -14.15 -3.79
CA PRO A 117 -20.11 -15.31 -4.63
C PRO A 117 -21.59 -15.68 -4.75
N GLY A 118 -22.09 -15.82 -5.99
CA GLY A 118 -23.49 -16.10 -6.28
C GLY A 118 -24.41 -14.88 -6.41
N ASP A 119 -23.94 -13.69 -6.04
CA ASP A 119 -24.70 -12.47 -6.26
C ASP A 119 -24.81 -12.15 -7.76
N ARG A 120 -25.93 -11.51 -8.13
CA ARG A 120 -26.11 -11.01 -9.50
C ARG A 120 -25.33 -9.70 -9.67
N VAL A 121 -24.17 -9.75 -10.28
CA VAL A 121 -23.37 -8.56 -10.60
C VAL A 121 -24.06 -7.71 -11.66
N ARG A 122 -24.18 -6.41 -11.37
CA ARG A 122 -24.75 -5.42 -12.29
C ARG A 122 -23.62 -4.56 -12.86
N LEU A 123 -23.24 -4.84 -14.10
CA LEU A 123 -22.31 -3.98 -14.82
C LEU A 123 -23.06 -2.78 -15.41
N PRO A 124 -22.50 -1.56 -15.34
CA PRO A 124 -23.05 -0.38 -16.02
C PRO A 124 -23.27 -0.65 -17.51
N ARG A 125 -24.36 -0.15 -18.07
CA ARG A 125 -24.68 -0.38 -19.49
C ARG A 125 -23.85 0.49 -20.45
N THR A 126 -23.33 1.60 -19.97
CA THR A 126 -22.57 2.60 -20.73
C THR A 126 -21.37 3.06 -19.91
N GLY A 127 -20.34 3.58 -20.56
CA GLY A 127 -19.11 4.06 -19.93
C GLY A 127 -18.16 2.92 -19.55
N ASP A 128 -16.99 3.29 -19.18
CA ASP A 128 -15.95 2.36 -18.72
C ASP A 128 -16.31 1.78 -17.35
N VAL A 129 -15.81 0.59 -17.05
CA VAL A 129 -15.99 -0.06 -15.77
C VAL A 129 -14.71 -0.77 -15.35
N PHE A 130 -14.33 -0.62 -14.09
CA PHE A 130 -13.30 -1.43 -13.46
C PHE A 130 -13.95 -2.63 -12.77
N VAL A 131 -13.44 -3.82 -13.04
CA VAL A 131 -13.89 -5.07 -12.46
C VAL A 131 -12.69 -5.84 -11.92
N GLY A 132 -12.79 -6.36 -10.71
CA GLY A 132 -11.74 -7.17 -10.11
C GLY A 132 -12.18 -7.86 -8.82
N PRO A 133 -11.28 -8.58 -8.15
CA PRO A 133 -11.58 -9.15 -6.85
C PRO A 133 -11.76 -8.04 -5.80
N ALA A 134 -12.62 -8.28 -4.81
CA ALA A 134 -12.80 -7.35 -3.69
C ALA A 134 -11.55 -7.33 -2.78
N ILE A 135 -10.81 -8.43 -2.71
CA ILE A 135 -9.62 -8.59 -1.87
C ILE A 135 -8.39 -8.62 -2.75
N GLY A 136 -7.48 -7.66 -2.54
CA GLY A 136 -6.24 -7.55 -3.30
C GLY A 136 -6.47 -7.54 -4.81
N GLY A 137 -5.42 -7.94 -5.55
CA GLY A 137 -5.48 -8.16 -6.99
C GLY A 137 -5.69 -6.90 -7.84
N ARG A 138 -5.47 -7.07 -9.15
CA ARG A 138 -5.65 -5.99 -10.12
C ARG A 138 -7.09 -5.95 -10.62
N THR A 139 -7.67 -4.75 -10.66
CA THR A 139 -8.90 -4.52 -11.43
C THR A 139 -8.59 -4.48 -12.92
N ARG A 140 -9.52 -4.94 -13.74
CA ARG A 140 -9.47 -4.82 -15.20
C ARG A 140 -10.39 -3.68 -15.64
N LEU A 141 -9.87 -2.80 -16.48
CA LEU A 141 -10.68 -1.78 -17.15
C LEU A 141 -11.37 -2.43 -18.36
N CYS A 142 -12.67 -2.22 -18.48
CA CYS A 142 -13.49 -2.67 -19.59
C CYS A 142 -14.15 -1.44 -20.23
N ALA A 143 -13.69 -1.06 -21.44
CA ALA A 143 -14.03 0.20 -22.07
C ALA A 143 -15.19 0.11 -23.09
N ASP A 144 -15.45 -1.06 -23.69
CA ASP A 144 -16.45 -1.24 -24.74
C ASP A 144 -17.33 -2.48 -24.57
N ASN A 145 -18.21 -2.75 -25.56
CA ASN A 145 -19.12 -3.90 -25.52
C ASN A 145 -18.42 -5.26 -25.64
N ALA A 146 -17.30 -5.36 -26.33
CA ALA A 146 -16.51 -6.59 -26.42
C ALA A 146 -15.84 -6.87 -25.07
N ASP A 147 -15.30 -5.84 -24.44
CA ASP A 147 -14.72 -5.90 -23.11
C ASP A 147 -15.76 -6.25 -22.04
N ARG A 148 -17.05 -5.90 -22.24
CA ARG A 148 -18.12 -6.27 -21.30
C ARG A 148 -18.42 -7.76 -21.27
N SER A 149 -18.33 -8.44 -22.41
CA SER A 149 -18.42 -9.90 -22.44
C SER A 149 -17.24 -10.54 -21.71
N ALA A 150 -16.04 -9.97 -21.89
CA ALA A 150 -14.85 -10.37 -21.15
C ALA A 150 -14.99 -10.06 -19.65
N ALA A 151 -15.56 -8.92 -19.28
CA ALA A 151 -15.85 -8.57 -17.89
C ALA A 151 -16.83 -9.55 -17.24
N ALA A 152 -17.92 -9.90 -17.95
CA ALA A 152 -18.88 -10.87 -17.46
C ALA A 152 -18.27 -12.27 -17.27
N ALA A 153 -17.41 -12.69 -18.21
CA ALA A 153 -16.65 -13.94 -18.08
C ALA A 153 -15.70 -13.90 -16.87
N TYR A 154 -15.02 -12.79 -16.66
CA TYR A 154 -14.12 -12.61 -15.52
C TYR A 154 -14.86 -12.58 -14.17
N VAL A 155 -16.04 -11.96 -14.12
CA VAL A 155 -16.93 -12.04 -12.95
C VAL A 155 -17.30 -13.51 -12.65
N ALA A 156 -17.69 -14.27 -13.68
CA ALA A 156 -18.04 -15.68 -13.53
C ALA A 156 -16.84 -16.51 -13.04
N GLU A 157 -15.64 -16.24 -13.54
CA GLU A 157 -14.38 -16.86 -13.10
C GLU A 157 -14.13 -16.60 -11.61
N LEU A 158 -14.19 -15.33 -11.17
CA LEU A 158 -13.99 -14.95 -9.78
C LEU A 158 -15.02 -15.60 -8.84
N HIS A 159 -16.30 -15.57 -9.21
CA HIS A 159 -17.36 -16.20 -8.42
C HIS A 159 -17.20 -17.73 -8.37
N SER A 160 -16.78 -18.37 -9.47
CA SER A 160 -16.52 -19.82 -9.50
C SER A 160 -15.35 -20.20 -8.60
N ALA A 161 -14.38 -19.29 -8.43
CA ALA A 161 -13.27 -19.46 -7.51
C ALA A 161 -13.64 -19.07 -6.05
N GLY A 162 -14.89 -18.68 -5.76
CA GLY A 162 -15.35 -18.29 -4.43
C GLY A 162 -14.98 -16.86 -4.02
N HIS A 163 -14.52 -16.04 -4.96
CA HIS A 163 -14.12 -14.65 -4.67
C HIS A 163 -15.29 -13.68 -4.82
N SER A 164 -15.37 -12.70 -3.91
CA SER A 164 -16.21 -11.52 -4.08
C SER A 164 -15.65 -10.63 -5.19
N VAL A 165 -16.54 -10.01 -5.96
CA VAL A 165 -16.21 -9.12 -7.08
C VAL A 165 -16.44 -7.67 -6.68
N PHE A 166 -15.49 -6.80 -7.01
CA PHE A 166 -15.62 -5.36 -6.90
C PHE A 166 -15.87 -4.76 -8.28
N VAL A 167 -16.87 -3.87 -8.38
CA VAL A 167 -17.21 -3.14 -9.60
C VAL A 167 -17.21 -1.66 -9.30
N GLN A 168 -16.52 -0.88 -10.12
CA GLN A 168 -16.41 0.58 -9.97
C GLN A 168 -16.54 1.26 -11.34
N PRO A 169 -17.29 2.37 -11.48
CA PRO A 169 -17.31 3.13 -12.71
C PRO A 169 -15.90 3.58 -13.12
N GLY A 170 -15.57 3.39 -14.39
CA GLY A 170 -14.45 4.02 -15.05
C GLY A 170 -14.85 5.40 -15.59
N GLY A 171 -13.92 6.09 -16.22
CA GLY A 171 -14.16 7.36 -16.88
C GLY A 171 -12.93 7.85 -17.60
N PRO A 172 -13.11 8.82 -18.53
CA PRO A 172 -12.01 9.40 -19.29
C PRO A 172 -11.14 10.36 -18.46
N ALA A 173 -11.53 10.65 -17.21
CA ALA A 173 -10.78 11.56 -16.35
C ALA A 173 -9.36 11.02 -16.10
N ALA A 174 -8.39 11.92 -16.16
CA ALA A 174 -7.02 11.59 -15.78
C ALA A 174 -6.97 11.09 -14.33
N GLU A 175 -6.11 10.12 -14.08
CA GLU A 175 -5.91 9.55 -12.75
C GLU A 175 -4.50 9.87 -12.28
N THR A 176 -4.41 10.41 -11.07
CA THR A 176 -3.14 10.73 -10.42
C THR A 176 -2.92 9.77 -9.24
N ALA A 177 -1.77 9.14 -9.20
CA ALA A 177 -1.30 8.34 -8.09
C ALA A 177 -0.43 9.22 -7.17
N LEU A 178 -0.92 9.49 -5.98
CA LEU A 178 -0.24 10.26 -4.94
C LEU A 178 0.49 9.30 -4.00
N VAL A 179 1.75 9.55 -3.72
CA VAL A 179 2.54 8.78 -2.76
C VAL A 179 2.79 9.62 -1.51
N PHE A 180 2.54 9.00 -0.37
CA PHE A 180 2.75 9.59 0.97
C PHE A 180 3.76 8.74 1.74
N LEU A 181 4.62 9.41 2.50
CA LEU A 181 5.59 8.77 3.39
C LEU A 181 5.44 9.35 4.81
N GLY A 182 5.15 8.50 5.79
CA GLY A 182 4.89 8.93 7.17
C GLY A 182 3.70 9.88 7.30
N GLY A 183 2.69 9.74 6.44
CA GLY A 183 1.51 10.59 6.41
C GLY A 183 1.66 11.90 5.63
N GLU A 184 2.86 12.22 5.14
CA GLU A 184 3.17 13.46 4.41
C GLU A 184 3.27 13.23 2.90
N PRO A 185 2.84 14.19 2.04
CA PRO A 185 3.04 14.13 0.60
C PRO A 185 4.51 13.95 0.22
N SER A 186 4.80 13.05 -0.74
CA SER A 186 6.15 12.80 -1.22
C SER A 186 6.29 13.11 -2.71
N HIS A 187 5.57 12.39 -3.56
CA HIS A 187 5.60 12.57 -5.01
C HIS A 187 4.33 12.02 -5.66
N ALA A 188 4.11 12.36 -6.93
CA ALA A 188 2.93 11.93 -7.65
C ALA A 188 3.25 11.49 -9.08
N PHE A 189 2.31 10.74 -9.67
CA PHE A 189 2.35 10.30 -11.05
C PHE A 189 0.97 10.48 -11.68
N THR A 190 0.90 11.10 -12.84
CA THR A 190 -0.34 11.16 -13.63
C THR A 190 -0.33 10.10 -14.72
N SER A 191 -1.45 9.41 -14.88
CA SER A 191 -1.67 8.47 -15.97
C SER A 191 -1.94 9.24 -17.25
N THR A 192 -1.08 9.07 -18.25
CA THR A 192 -1.32 9.49 -19.63
C THR A 192 -1.72 8.27 -20.47
N ALA A 193 -2.12 8.49 -21.73
CA ALA A 193 -2.52 7.40 -22.63
C ALA A 193 -1.42 6.31 -22.76
N ASP A 194 -0.14 6.71 -22.68
CA ASP A 194 1.00 5.83 -22.96
C ASP A 194 1.85 5.48 -21.73
N ALA A 195 1.76 6.25 -20.63
CA ALA A 195 2.63 6.04 -19.47
C ALA A 195 2.09 6.70 -18.19
N LEU A 196 2.63 6.26 -17.04
CA LEU A 196 2.61 7.04 -15.80
C LEU A 196 3.84 7.94 -15.77
N VAL A 197 3.64 9.24 -15.67
CA VAL A 197 4.70 10.26 -15.68
C VAL A 197 4.71 10.96 -14.32
N ALA A 198 5.91 11.26 -13.79
CA ALA A 198 6.04 12.10 -12.61
C ALA A 198 5.39 13.45 -12.87
N ASP A 199 4.58 13.92 -11.94
CA ASP A 199 3.73 15.10 -12.09
C ASP A 199 3.65 15.87 -10.77
N GLU A 200 3.26 17.14 -10.86
CA GLU A 200 2.95 17.97 -9.70
C GLU A 200 1.47 18.38 -9.79
N PRO A 201 0.57 17.55 -9.23
CA PRO A 201 -0.87 17.76 -9.37
C PRO A 201 -1.35 18.97 -8.56
N ASP A 202 -2.51 19.50 -8.94
CA ASP A 202 -3.18 20.57 -8.25
C ASP A 202 -3.41 20.24 -6.76
N PHE A 203 -3.42 21.28 -5.92
CA PHE A 203 -3.59 21.17 -4.48
C PHE A 203 -4.85 20.40 -4.08
N GLU A 204 -5.97 20.58 -4.80
CA GLU A 204 -7.24 19.90 -4.55
C GLU A 204 -7.14 18.36 -4.69
N ILE A 205 -6.23 17.88 -5.53
CA ILE A 205 -5.97 16.43 -5.70
C ILE A 205 -5.22 15.89 -4.46
N TRP A 206 -4.23 16.65 -3.97
CA TRP A 206 -3.53 16.32 -2.73
C TRP A 206 -4.44 16.35 -1.51
N ASP A 207 -5.41 17.28 -1.45
CA ASP A 207 -6.38 17.35 -0.36
C ASP A 207 -7.23 16.10 -0.25
N VAL A 208 -7.69 15.54 -1.38
CA VAL A 208 -8.45 14.28 -1.39
C VAL A 208 -7.58 13.12 -0.86
N GLY A 209 -6.32 13.03 -1.29
CA GLY A 209 -5.39 12.01 -0.81
C GLY A 209 -5.14 12.15 0.71
N SER A 210 -4.86 13.36 1.18
CA SER A 210 -4.61 13.66 2.60
C SER A 210 -5.85 13.37 3.46
N ALA A 211 -7.04 13.74 3.00
CA ALA A 211 -8.30 13.41 3.67
C ALA A 211 -8.52 11.89 3.76
N ALA A 212 -8.18 11.15 2.70
CA ALA A 212 -8.27 9.70 2.70
C ALA A 212 -7.34 9.06 3.74
N LEU A 213 -6.09 9.53 3.85
CA LEU A 213 -5.15 9.06 4.87
C LEU A 213 -5.64 9.37 6.29
N ALA A 214 -6.12 10.59 6.53
CA ALA A 214 -6.64 11.00 7.83
C ALA A 214 -7.86 10.14 8.23
N ALA A 215 -8.78 9.89 7.29
CA ALA A 215 -9.94 9.05 7.51
C ALA A 215 -9.55 7.58 7.77
N ALA A 216 -8.56 7.04 7.02
CA ALA A 216 -8.04 5.69 7.22
C ALA A 216 -7.39 5.53 8.59
N ALA A 217 -6.52 6.47 8.99
CA ALA A 217 -5.89 6.46 10.30
C ALA A 217 -6.93 6.51 11.43
N ALA A 218 -7.93 7.42 11.32
CA ALA A 218 -9.03 7.52 12.27
C ALA A 218 -9.90 6.25 12.32
N GLN A 219 -10.06 5.54 11.20
CA GLN A 219 -10.83 4.28 11.13
C GLN A 219 -10.21 3.19 11.99
N VAL A 220 -8.90 3.09 12.01
CA VAL A 220 -8.16 2.04 12.75
C VAL A 220 -7.58 2.56 14.08
N GLY A 221 -7.84 3.82 14.43
CA GLY A 221 -7.48 4.40 15.74
C GLY A 221 -5.99 4.72 15.91
N ILE A 222 -5.30 5.11 14.82
CA ILE A 222 -3.89 5.51 14.83
C ILE A 222 -3.72 6.95 14.35
N HIS A 223 -2.51 7.51 14.48
CA HIS A 223 -2.16 8.78 13.88
C HIS A 223 -1.67 8.58 12.43
N THR A 224 -1.87 9.58 11.54
CA THR A 224 -1.42 9.50 10.14
C THR A 224 0.07 9.25 10.00
N THR A 225 0.88 9.78 10.91
CA THR A 225 2.35 9.59 10.94
C THR A 225 2.77 8.15 11.24
N GLU A 226 1.84 7.29 11.64
CA GLU A 226 2.09 5.85 11.83
C GLU A 226 1.91 5.05 10.53
N LEU A 227 1.30 5.66 9.50
CA LEU A 227 1.28 5.11 8.15
C LEU A 227 2.63 5.37 7.51
N LEU A 228 3.50 4.34 7.46
CA LEU A 228 4.84 4.48 6.89
C LEU A 228 4.79 4.94 5.43
N TYR A 229 3.84 4.38 4.69
CA TYR A 229 3.59 4.70 3.28
C TYR A 229 2.11 4.56 2.95
N ALA A 230 1.70 5.28 1.93
CA ALA A 230 0.41 5.12 1.29
C ALA A 230 0.52 5.49 -0.19
N ARG A 231 -0.36 4.91 -1.01
CA ARG A 231 -0.60 5.36 -2.38
C ARG A 231 -2.09 5.56 -2.59
N ALA A 232 -2.48 6.79 -2.91
CA ALA A 232 -3.85 7.16 -3.22
C ALA A 232 -4.01 7.41 -4.72
N HIS A 233 -4.99 6.79 -5.35
CA HIS A 233 -5.37 7.04 -6.72
C HIS A 233 -6.56 7.99 -6.73
N VAL A 234 -6.39 9.17 -7.32
CA VAL A 234 -7.40 10.23 -7.38
C VAL A 234 -7.72 10.54 -8.84
N VAL A 235 -9.00 10.53 -9.19
CA VAL A 235 -9.48 11.05 -10.48
C VAL A 235 -9.64 12.56 -10.38
N SER A 236 -9.36 13.29 -11.49
CA SER A 236 -9.15 14.73 -11.45
C SER A 236 -10.42 15.57 -11.51
N ASP A 237 -11.50 15.11 -12.16
CA ASP A 237 -12.67 15.96 -12.45
C ASP A 237 -14.01 15.25 -12.18
N PRO A 238 -14.70 15.63 -11.09
CA PRO A 238 -14.15 16.33 -9.93
C PRO A 238 -13.19 15.44 -9.13
N PRO A 239 -12.27 16.00 -8.32
CA PRO A 239 -11.32 15.20 -7.55
C PRO A 239 -12.03 14.21 -6.63
N ARG A 240 -11.77 12.90 -6.82
CA ARG A 240 -12.34 11.81 -6.02
C ARG A 240 -11.35 10.66 -5.90
N LEU A 241 -11.29 10.10 -4.70
CA LEU A 241 -10.50 8.91 -4.44
C LEU A 241 -11.09 7.70 -5.18
N ARG A 242 -10.28 7.03 -5.99
CA ARG A 242 -10.60 5.76 -6.64
C ARG A 242 -10.11 4.57 -5.81
N GLU A 243 -8.90 4.66 -5.27
CA GLU A 243 -8.27 3.58 -4.52
C GLU A 243 -7.28 4.15 -3.51
N LEU A 244 -7.18 3.52 -2.34
CA LEU A 244 -6.15 3.76 -1.33
C LEU A 244 -5.43 2.45 -1.05
N GLN A 245 -4.13 2.41 -1.26
CA GLN A 245 -3.29 1.24 -1.06
C GLN A 245 -2.36 1.47 0.14
N LEU A 246 -2.51 0.65 1.19
CA LEU A 246 -1.74 0.71 2.43
C LEU A 246 -0.99 -0.59 2.75
N VAL A 247 -1.21 -1.67 1.99
CA VAL A 247 -0.58 -2.98 2.27
C VAL A 247 0.80 -3.06 1.65
N ASP A 248 0.91 -3.06 0.33
CA ASP A 248 2.18 -3.16 -0.41
C ASP A 248 2.17 -2.34 -1.72
N PRO A 249 1.84 -1.04 -1.69
CA PRO A 249 1.80 -0.26 -2.90
C PRO A 249 3.18 -0.15 -3.55
N SER A 250 3.24 -0.23 -4.89
CA SER A 250 4.40 0.30 -5.61
C SER A 250 4.51 1.79 -5.34
N LEU A 251 5.65 2.25 -4.87
CA LEU A 251 5.92 3.67 -4.64
C LEU A 251 6.42 4.38 -5.91
N GLY A 252 6.59 3.63 -7.00
CA GLY A 252 6.87 4.17 -8.32
C GLY A 252 8.27 4.77 -8.49
N TRP A 253 9.22 4.43 -7.63
CA TRP A 253 10.54 5.05 -7.62
C TRP A 253 11.33 4.89 -8.91
N ARG A 254 11.11 3.80 -9.66
CA ARG A 254 11.74 3.62 -10.98
C ARG A 254 11.29 4.65 -12.02
N ARG A 255 10.19 5.35 -11.78
CA ARG A 255 9.62 6.38 -12.67
C ARG A 255 10.15 7.78 -12.38
N LEU A 256 10.76 7.96 -11.20
CA LEU A 256 11.41 9.20 -10.81
C LEU A 256 12.80 9.30 -11.45
N ASP A 257 13.25 10.53 -11.73
CA ASP A 257 14.64 10.76 -12.00
C ASP A 257 15.53 10.34 -10.82
N ALA A 258 16.84 10.18 -11.07
CA ALA A 258 17.75 9.63 -10.09
C ALA A 258 17.85 10.48 -8.81
N SER A 259 17.78 11.80 -8.92
CA SER A 259 17.90 12.72 -7.76
C SER A 259 16.65 12.72 -6.90
N THR A 260 15.48 12.80 -7.51
CA THR A 260 14.19 12.76 -6.83
C THR A 260 13.96 11.40 -6.16
N ARG A 261 14.33 10.30 -6.85
CA ARG A 261 14.27 8.95 -6.28
C ARG A 261 15.17 8.79 -5.05
N ASP A 262 16.42 9.24 -5.12
CA ASP A 262 17.36 9.16 -3.99
C ASP A 262 16.82 9.96 -2.78
N LEU A 263 16.25 11.14 -3.03
CA LEU A 263 15.65 11.96 -1.98
C LEU A 263 14.44 11.24 -1.33
N ALA A 264 13.53 10.69 -2.12
CA ALA A 264 12.35 10.00 -1.62
C ALA A 264 12.71 8.70 -0.85
N GLN A 265 13.73 7.95 -1.30
CA GLN A 265 14.21 6.76 -0.59
C GLN A 265 14.90 7.12 0.74
N ARG A 266 15.62 8.25 0.80
CA ARG A 266 16.17 8.78 2.07
C ARG A 266 15.07 9.21 3.02
N GLU A 267 14.02 9.84 2.51
CA GLU A 267 12.86 10.20 3.31
C GLU A 267 12.18 8.95 3.88
N PHE A 268 11.96 7.93 3.05
CA PHE A 268 11.44 6.64 3.55
C PHE A 268 12.29 6.09 4.69
N ALA A 269 13.62 6.07 4.54
CA ALA A 269 14.52 5.59 5.59
C ALA A 269 14.44 6.44 6.87
N LEU A 270 14.25 7.77 6.75
CA LEU A 270 14.02 8.66 7.89
C LEU A 270 12.69 8.32 8.61
N ARG A 271 11.63 8.03 7.84
CA ARG A 271 10.34 7.64 8.44
C ARG A 271 10.43 6.28 9.15
N VAL A 272 11.23 5.34 8.64
CA VAL A 272 11.52 4.07 9.34
C VAL A 272 12.28 4.32 10.65
N GLU A 273 13.29 5.18 10.65
CA GLU A 273 14.03 5.56 11.87
C GLU A 273 13.08 6.17 12.91
N SER A 274 12.23 7.12 12.51
CA SER A 274 11.23 7.73 13.41
C SER A 274 10.22 6.70 13.94
N ALA A 275 9.85 5.69 13.14
CA ALA A 275 9.00 4.60 13.60
C ALA A 275 9.71 3.72 14.65
N LEU A 276 10.98 3.40 14.44
CA LEU A 276 11.78 2.66 15.41
C LEU A 276 11.90 3.40 16.75
N GLU A 277 12.07 4.73 16.73
CA GLU A 277 12.08 5.54 17.94
C GLU A 277 10.75 5.47 18.70
N ARG A 278 9.61 5.60 17.97
CA ARG A 278 8.27 5.46 18.60
C ARG A 278 8.02 4.09 19.19
N LEU A 279 8.57 3.04 18.59
CA LEU A 279 8.47 1.66 19.07
C LEU A 279 9.45 1.32 20.19
N GLY A 280 10.31 2.26 20.61
CA GLY A 280 11.35 1.98 21.60
C GLY A 280 12.47 1.07 21.08
N LEU A 281 12.67 1.02 19.76
CA LEU A 281 13.68 0.20 19.08
C LEU A 281 14.82 1.06 18.49
N GLY A 282 14.85 2.35 18.82
CA GLY A 282 15.90 3.26 18.40
C GLY A 282 17.25 2.94 19.05
N PRO A 283 18.37 3.46 18.51
CA PRO A 283 19.73 3.16 18.98
C PRO A 283 20.00 3.62 20.41
N LEU A 284 19.18 4.53 20.94
CA LEU A 284 19.27 5.05 22.32
C LEU A 284 18.23 4.42 23.25
N SER A 285 17.42 3.50 22.78
CA SER A 285 16.41 2.82 23.58
C SER A 285 17.13 1.92 24.62
N GLN A 286 16.98 2.24 25.89
CA GLN A 286 17.42 1.33 26.96
C GLN A 286 16.46 0.14 26.98
N ARG A 287 16.93 -1.03 26.56
CA ARG A 287 16.21 -2.27 26.87
C ARG A 287 16.43 -2.51 28.38
N ASP A 288 15.36 -2.52 29.15
CA ASP A 288 15.39 -3.06 30.49
C ASP A 288 15.82 -4.53 30.35
N SER A 289 17.02 -4.80 30.85
CA SER A 289 17.58 -6.17 30.93
C SER A 289 16.72 -6.96 31.91
N HIS A 290 15.81 -7.78 31.41
CA HIS A 290 15.13 -8.81 32.18
C HIS A 290 15.82 -10.16 31.99
#